data_a1b91245ee7941342dc917aa525d2160
#
_entry.id   a1b91245ee7941342dc917aa525d2160
#
_cell.length_a   1.000
_cell.length_b   1.000
_cell.length_c   1.000
_cell.angle_alpha   90.00
_cell.angle_beta   90.00
_cell.angle_gamma   90.00
#
_symmetry.space_group_name_H-M   'P 1'
#
loop_
_entity.id
_entity.type
_entity.pdbx_description
1 polymer ?
#
loop_
_entity_poly.entity_id
_entity_poly.type
_entity_poly.pdbx_seq_one_letter_code
_entity_poly.pdbx_strand_id
1 'polypeptide(L)'
;MIRRLATLGALVALASACGDAQQSATPKSTSNKVLLSRKGSGRALAGAHRKARPAVLQVTLVNGDTRRRVSGGRIRIAGKPARTNRRGIARIRVADRHPYPVHVDVRGFAARTVRESFRRRRKVTIRIYRPQLQWPFYGATASRSQAQRHIRLRPPFRVVWSRGIGTLIEFPAVVSDGVAYIGNFRGTVRAISMRSGHVAWRTDLHAKMAASPGVVGDELVVHTMSGSVYVLDRATGRRQWSRYIGSPIESSPVVRYGVDYFGAWNGRVYALDLRRHRLRWTYRSGYKITSSAALAGRTLFVGDYGGRLLALRARDGALRWARSVNGRIYGTPAVAGRRVFVPSSTGGSLTAFSTGGRRLWAVNTGSYVYSSPAAWRGRVFFGAYNGSFYGLSAASGRILWRVGTGGPISGAAIVVDGIAYAGSFSHRIVGVDARSGRVSLRFPHGEYVPVSGNGGRLLLHGYSRLYAVEPRRRRRHHKR
;
A
#
# COMPACT_ATOMS: atom_id res chain seq x y z
N MET A 1 28.36 -1.39 31.34
CA MET A 1 27.79 -0.88 30.08
C MET A 1 26.80 -1.87 29.44
N ILE A 2 26.03 -2.64 30.25
CA ILE A 2 25.16 -3.76 29.80
C ILE A 2 23.75 -3.67 30.45
N ARG A 3 23.22 -2.47 30.67
CA ARG A 3 21.88 -2.33 31.34
C ARG A 3 20.86 -1.46 30.60
N ARG A 4 21.00 -1.22 29.29
CA ARG A 4 20.00 -0.43 28.50
C ARG A 4 19.41 -1.12 27.26
N LEU A 5 19.58 -2.42 27.08
CA LEU A 5 19.08 -3.14 25.90
C LEU A 5 17.85 -4.05 26.16
N ALA A 6 17.35 -4.09 27.40
CA ALA A 6 16.23 -4.99 27.76
C ALA A 6 14.83 -4.34 27.71
N THR A 7 14.71 -3.05 27.41
CA THR A 7 13.44 -2.30 27.61
C THR A 7 12.63 -2.02 26.34
N LEU A 8 13.07 -2.39 25.15
CA LEU A 8 12.28 -2.15 23.90
C LEU A 8 11.49 -3.36 23.37
N GLY A 9 11.67 -4.51 23.96
CA GLY A 9 10.88 -5.72 23.63
C GLY A 9 9.54 -5.83 24.36
N ALA A 10 9.30 -5.00 25.36
CA ALA A 10 8.15 -5.12 26.29
C ALA A 10 6.97 -4.17 25.99
N LEU A 11 7.06 -3.29 24.99
CA LEU A 11 6.02 -2.26 24.73
C LEU A 11 4.85 -2.74 23.89
N VAL A 12 4.80 -4.01 23.51
CA VAL A 12 3.65 -4.61 22.79
C VAL A 12 2.74 -5.44 23.72
N ALA A 13 3.10 -5.60 25.00
CA ALA A 13 2.41 -6.52 25.91
C ALA A 13 1.65 -5.89 27.09
N LEU A 14 1.50 -4.57 27.15
CA LEU A 14 0.82 -3.90 28.28
C LEU A 14 -0.31 -2.97 27.81
N ALA A 15 -1.47 -3.57 27.54
CA ALA A 15 -2.77 -2.92 27.63
C ALA A 15 -3.86 -3.98 27.86
N SER A 16 -3.87 -4.56 29.06
CA SER A 16 -5.04 -5.25 29.59
C SER A 16 -5.02 -4.99 31.09
N ALA A 17 -5.80 -4.03 31.55
CA ALA A 17 -6.50 -3.98 32.82
C ALA A 17 -7.08 -2.58 33.08
N CYS A 18 -8.28 -2.58 33.63
CA CYS A 18 -9.14 -1.51 34.14
C CYS A 18 -10.18 -1.03 33.11
N GLY A 19 -11.46 -1.22 33.29
CA GLY A 19 -12.27 -1.42 34.50
C GLY A 19 -13.47 -0.49 34.34
N ASP A 20 -14.66 -1.03 34.49
CA ASP A 20 -15.99 -0.45 34.39
C ASP A 20 -16.19 0.96 34.92
N ALA A 21 -17.03 1.75 34.24
CA ALA A 21 -18.05 2.60 34.87
C ALA A 21 -19.11 3.01 33.83
N GLN A 22 -20.33 2.54 34.09
CA GLN A 22 -21.57 2.99 33.47
C GLN A 22 -21.85 4.45 33.84
N GLN A 23 -22.40 5.21 32.90
CA GLN A 23 -23.52 6.11 33.20
C GLN A 23 -24.31 6.48 31.96
N SER A 24 -25.59 6.22 32.03
CA SER A 24 -26.67 6.54 31.10
C SER A 24 -27.00 8.03 31.15
N ALA A 25 -27.21 8.65 30.00
CA ALA A 25 -28.06 9.84 29.89
C ALA A 25 -28.65 9.95 28.49
N THR A 26 -29.94 9.77 28.42
CA THR A 26 -30.83 10.13 27.32
C THR A 26 -31.05 11.65 27.30
N PRO A 27 -31.13 12.31 26.15
CA PRO A 27 -31.83 13.58 26.03
C PRO A 27 -33.14 13.44 25.24
N LYS A 28 -34.11 14.10 25.81
CA LYS A 28 -35.50 14.22 25.40
C LYS A 28 -35.67 14.94 24.05
N SER A 29 -36.67 14.45 23.31
CA SER A 29 -37.34 15.11 22.18
C SER A 29 -37.99 16.42 22.62
N THR A 30 -37.74 17.47 21.84
CA THR A 30 -38.63 18.63 21.80
C THR A 30 -39.01 18.95 20.36
N SER A 31 -40.29 18.67 20.11
CA SER A 31 -41.08 19.10 18.96
C SER A 31 -41.27 20.62 19.00
N ASN A 32 -41.03 21.31 17.93
CA ASN A 32 -41.62 22.64 17.72
C ASN A 32 -42.22 22.74 16.30
N LYS A 33 -43.54 22.73 16.29
CA LYS A 33 -44.41 23.19 15.21
C LYS A 33 -44.31 24.71 15.15
N VAL A 34 -44.09 25.27 13.98
CA VAL A 34 -44.52 26.66 13.69
C VAL A 34 -45.17 26.75 12.31
N LEU A 35 -46.32 27.25 12.37
CA LEU A 35 -47.39 27.57 11.45
C LEU A 35 -47.03 28.21 10.11
N LEU A 36 -47.87 27.86 9.15
CA LEU A 36 -48.16 28.49 7.88
C LEU A 36 -48.63 29.98 8.02
N SER A 37 -48.20 30.87 7.12
CA SER A 37 -49.04 31.67 6.24
C SER A 37 -48.29 32.89 5.73
N ARG A 38 -48.20 33.03 4.40
CA ARG A 38 -48.61 34.24 3.70
C ARG A 38 -48.52 34.08 2.19
N LYS A 39 -49.66 34.20 1.55
CA LYS A 39 -49.82 34.46 0.12
C LYS A 39 -49.14 35.77 -0.24
N GLY A 40 -48.33 35.77 -1.26
CA GLY A 40 -47.76 36.95 -1.90
C GLY A 40 -47.71 36.71 -3.41
N SER A 41 -48.44 37.53 -4.11
CA SER A 41 -48.75 37.61 -5.52
C SER A 41 -47.57 37.37 -6.47
N GLY A 42 -47.85 36.64 -7.53
CA GLY A 42 -46.94 36.34 -8.62
C GLY A 42 -46.50 37.57 -9.39
N ARG A 43 -45.21 37.63 -9.64
CA ARG A 43 -44.62 38.30 -10.80
C ARG A 43 -43.67 37.27 -11.42
N ALA A 44 -44.12 36.63 -12.49
CA ALA A 44 -43.27 35.79 -13.33
C ALA A 44 -42.15 36.65 -13.93
N LEU A 45 -41.00 36.63 -13.29
CA LEU A 45 -39.77 37.08 -13.92
C LEU A 45 -39.40 36.03 -14.97
N ALA A 46 -39.74 36.30 -16.22
CA ALA A 46 -39.17 35.61 -17.39
C ALA A 46 -37.65 35.70 -17.32
N GLY A 47 -37.04 34.72 -16.66
CA GLY A 47 -35.59 34.55 -16.65
C GLY A 47 -35.13 34.29 -18.06
N ALA A 48 -34.58 35.31 -18.72
CA ALA A 48 -33.89 35.16 -19.98
C ALA A 48 -32.84 34.04 -19.85
N HIS A 49 -33.10 32.88 -20.42
CA HIS A 49 -32.14 31.84 -20.60
C HIS A 49 -30.97 32.39 -21.42
N ARG A 50 -29.96 32.92 -20.73
CA ARG A 50 -28.68 33.28 -21.35
C ARG A 50 -28.18 32.05 -22.08
N LYS A 51 -28.35 32.00 -23.40
CA LYS A 51 -27.81 30.89 -24.25
C LYS A 51 -26.37 30.69 -23.88
N ALA A 52 -26.08 29.52 -23.32
CA ALA A 52 -24.74 29.13 -22.89
C ALA A 52 -23.80 29.22 -24.09
N ARG A 53 -22.78 30.09 -24.03
CA ARG A 53 -21.80 30.21 -25.12
C ARG A 53 -20.98 28.97 -25.23
N PRO A 54 -20.88 28.33 -26.43
CA PRO A 54 -20.05 27.14 -26.65
C PRO A 54 -18.61 27.43 -26.26
N ALA A 55 -18.01 26.48 -25.57
CA ALA A 55 -16.62 26.53 -25.13
C ALA A 55 -15.79 25.44 -25.80
N VAL A 56 -14.52 25.75 -26.12
CA VAL A 56 -13.55 24.75 -26.55
C VAL A 56 -12.73 24.30 -25.36
N LEU A 57 -12.84 23.03 -25.04
CA LEU A 57 -12.04 22.39 -24.03
C LEU A 57 -10.78 21.78 -24.62
N GLN A 58 -9.63 22.12 -24.08
CA GLN A 58 -8.35 21.50 -24.40
C GLN A 58 -7.93 20.54 -23.29
N VAL A 59 -7.83 19.26 -23.62
CA VAL A 59 -7.29 18.23 -22.72
C VAL A 59 -5.90 17.85 -23.15
N THR A 60 -4.94 17.92 -22.22
CA THR A 60 -3.58 17.40 -22.42
C THR A 60 -3.42 16.10 -21.63
N LEU A 61 -3.10 15.00 -22.30
CA LEU A 61 -2.77 13.74 -21.64
C LEU A 61 -1.27 13.65 -21.36
N VAL A 62 -0.96 13.28 -20.13
CA VAL A 62 0.41 13.09 -19.65
C VAL A 62 0.53 11.74 -18.97
N ASN A 63 1.54 10.96 -19.32
CA ASN A 63 1.97 9.80 -18.54
C ASN A 63 2.51 10.30 -17.20
N GLY A 64 1.81 9.99 -16.11
CA GLY A 64 2.15 10.45 -14.77
C GLY A 64 3.47 9.89 -14.24
N ASP A 65 3.89 8.71 -14.71
CA ASP A 65 5.13 8.08 -14.31
C ASP A 65 6.36 8.72 -14.99
N THR A 66 6.27 9.03 -16.29
CA THR A 66 7.40 9.53 -17.09
C THR A 66 7.36 11.03 -17.37
N ARG A 67 6.24 11.69 -17.07
CA ARG A 67 5.92 13.10 -17.40
C ARG A 67 5.88 13.40 -18.91
N ARG A 68 5.95 12.39 -19.78
CA ARG A 68 5.85 12.55 -21.23
C ARG A 68 4.38 12.70 -21.65
N ARG A 69 4.12 13.47 -22.68
CA ARG A 69 2.80 13.59 -23.29
C ARG A 69 2.40 12.29 -23.98
N VAL A 70 1.10 11.97 -23.98
CA VAL A 70 0.56 10.73 -24.56
C VAL A 70 -0.24 11.09 -25.81
N SER A 71 0.26 10.67 -26.97
CA SER A 71 -0.42 10.82 -28.27
C SER A 71 -1.37 9.64 -28.55
N GLY A 72 -2.36 9.83 -29.42
CA GLY A 72 -3.30 8.78 -29.85
C GLY A 72 -4.27 8.31 -28.75
N GLY A 73 -4.24 8.91 -27.58
CA GLY A 73 -5.09 8.54 -26.45
C GLY A 73 -6.56 8.83 -26.74
N ARG A 74 -7.45 7.86 -26.51
CA ARG A 74 -8.90 8.01 -26.64
C ARG A 74 -9.46 8.74 -25.41
N ILE A 75 -10.26 9.76 -25.66
CA ILE A 75 -10.92 10.57 -24.62
C ILE A 75 -12.39 10.68 -25.00
N ARG A 76 -13.30 10.63 -24.03
CA ARG A 76 -14.71 10.92 -24.20
C ARG A 76 -15.12 12.01 -23.22
N ILE A 77 -15.74 13.09 -23.74
CA ILE A 77 -16.21 14.22 -22.92
C ILE A 77 -17.62 14.57 -23.40
N ALA A 78 -18.57 14.70 -22.48
CA ALA A 78 -19.98 14.94 -22.82
C ALA A 78 -20.50 14.00 -23.91
N GLY A 79 -20.13 12.72 -23.84
CA GLY A 79 -20.48 11.70 -24.85
C GLY A 79 -19.67 11.76 -26.15
N LYS A 80 -18.99 12.86 -26.47
CA LYS A 80 -18.24 13.08 -27.72
C LYS A 80 -16.84 12.45 -27.64
N PRO A 81 -16.45 11.60 -28.58
CA PRO A 81 -15.11 11.03 -28.63
C PRO A 81 -14.09 12.01 -29.22
N ALA A 82 -12.85 11.93 -28.75
CA ALA A 82 -11.70 12.60 -29.35
C ALA A 82 -10.42 11.78 -29.15
N ARG A 83 -9.37 12.12 -29.90
CA ARG A 83 -8.03 11.53 -29.74
C ARG A 83 -7.00 12.63 -29.53
N THR A 84 -5.99 12.36 -28.72
CA THR A 84 -4.85 13.28 -28.58
C THR A 84 -3.94 13.21 -29.80
N ASN A 85 -3.52 14.36 -30.28
CA ASN A 85 -2.56 14.52 -31.38
C ASN A 85 -1.12 14.18 -30.93
N ARG A 86 -0.12 14.36 -31.79
CA ARG A 86 1.32 14.12 -31.51
C ARG A 86 1.83 14.90 -30.30
N ARG A 87 1.22 16.05 -30.00
CA ARG A 87 1.54 16.87 -28.81
C ARG A 87 0.76 16.44 -27.56
N GLY A 88 0.04 15.31 -27.58
CA GLY A 88 -0.77 14.80 -26.48
C GLY A 88 -2.00 15.68 -26.15
N ILE A 89 -2.51 16.44 -27.11
CA ILE A 89 -3.59 17.41 -26.93
C ILE A 89 -4.82 16.97 -27.73
N ALA A 90 -5.98 16.96 -27.10
CA ALA A 90 -7.29 16.89 -27.74
C ALA A 90 -8.08 18.18 -27.47
N ARG A 91 -8.88 18.62 -28.45
CA ARG A 91 -9.79 19.77 -28.34
C ARG A 91 -11.20 19.34 -28.67
N ILE A 92 -12.15 19.68 -27.81
CA ILE A 92 -13.56 19.31 -27.92
C ILE A 92 -14.41 20.54 -27.69
N ARG A 93 -15.40 20.76 -28.56
CA ARG A 93 -16.44 21.79 -28.36
C ARG A 93 -17.51 21.23 -27.44
N VAL A 94 -17.78 21.93 -26.33
CA VAL A 94 -18.82 21.61 -25.36
C VAL A 94 -19.87 22.73 -25.38
N ALA A 95 -21.12 22.36 -25.11
CA ALA A 95 -22.24 23.30 -25.22
C ALA A 95 -22.21 24.44 -24.19
N ASP A 96 -21.65 24.12 -23.02
CA ASP A 96 -21.60 25.03 -21.89
C ASP A 96 -20.35 24.83 -21.02
N ARG A 97 -20.29 25.46 -19.85
CA ARG A 97 -19.17 25.41 -18.92
C ARG A 97 -19.40 24.48 -17.72
N HIS A 98 -20.33 23.54 -17.80
CA HIS A 98 -20.57 22.60 -16.71
C HIS A 98 -19.39 21.65 -16.47
N PRO A 99 -19.25 21.08 -15.26
CA PRO A 99 -18.26 20.04 -15.00
C PRO A 99 -18.66 18.76 -15.73
N TYR A 100 -17.92 18.40 -16.76
CA TYR A 100 -18.13 17.18 -17.52
C TYR A 100 -17.21 16.06 -17.01
N PRO A 101 -17.70 14.81 -16.95
CA PRO A 101 -16.81 13.67 -16.79
C PRO A 101 -15.94 13.50 -18.06
N VAL A 102 -14.63 13.44 -17.84
CA VAL A 102 -13.66 13.15 -18.88
C VAL A 102 -13.24 11.69 -18.72
N HIS A 103 -13.68 10.83 -19.60
CA HIS A 103 -13.26 9.45 -19.64
C HIS A 103 -12.03 9.32 -20.52
N VAL A 104 -10.99 8.69 -19.98
CA VAL A 104 -9.73 8.44 -20.68
C VAL A 104 -9.48 6.95 -20.70
N ASP A 105 -9.34 6.40 -21.93
CA ASP A 105 -8.97 5.01 -22.15
C ASP A 105 -7.79 4.96 -23.13
N VAL A 106 -6.64 4.49 -22.62
CA VAL A 106 -5.40 4.38 -23.40
C VAL A 106 -4.77 3.03 -23.15
N ARG A 107 -4.47 2.30 -24.22
CA ARG A 107 -3.85 0.98 -24.12
C ARG A 107 -2.62 0.98 -23.21
N GLY A 108 -2.60 0.09 -22.21
CA GLY A 108 -1.50 -0.07 -21.26
C GLY A 108 -1.52 0.91 -20.10
N PHE A 109 -2.55 1.75 -19.98
CA PHE A 109 -2.81 2.62 -18.84
C PHE A 109 -4.12 2.19 -18.13
N ALA A 110 -4.26 2.54 -16.87
CA ALA A 110 -5.53 2.41 -16.18
C ALA A 110 -6.56 3.36 -16.81
N ALA A 111 -7.74 2.86 -17.15
CA ALA A 111 -8.84 3.71 -17.55
C ALA A 111 -9.19 4.66 -16.40
N ARG A 112 -9.48 5.90 -16.72
CA ARG A 112 -9.73 6.92 -15.71
C ARG A 112 -10.87 7.84 -16.11
N THR A 113 -11.75 8.13 -15.15
CA THR A 113 -12.75 9.18 -15.26
C THR A 113 -12.38 10.31 -14.31
N VAL A 114 -12.25 11.51 -14.83
CA VAL A 114 -11.96 12.71 -14.04
C VAL A 114 -13.12 13.66 -14.21
N ARG A 115 -13.72 14.12 -13.10
CA ARG A 115 -14.68 15.22 -13.12
C ARG A 115 -13.92 16.53 -12.97
N GLU A 116 -13.86 17.30 -14.05
CA GLU A 116 -13.19 18.60 -14.05
C GLU A 116 -14.22 19.72 -14.14
N SER A 117 -14.10 20.72 -13.28
CA SER A 117 -14.91 21.91 -13.35
C SER A 117 -14.32 22.89 -14.36
N PHE A 118 -15.01 23.14 -15.46
CA PHE A 118 -14.55 24.03 -16.53
C PHE A 118 -14.94 25.50 -16.33
N ARG A 119 -15.55 25.86 -15.20
CA ARG A 119 -15.97 27.22 -14.93
C ARG A 119 -14.84 28.28 -15.07
N ARG A 120 -13.56 27.84 -14.88
CA ARG A 120 -12.41 28.77 -14.90
C ARG A 120 -11.27 28.36 -15.85
N ARG A 121 -11.24 27.16 -16.41
CA ARG A 121 -10.09 26.70 -17.22
C ARG A 121 -10.55 26.03 -18.52
N ARG A 122 -10.12 26.60 -19.66
CA ARG A 122 -10.28 25.99 -20.99
C ARG A 122 -9.23 24.91 -21.28
N LYS A 123 -8.22 24.76 -20.43
CA LYS A 123 -7.10 23.82 -20.58
C LYS A 123 -6.99 22.95 -19.33
N VAL A 124 -7.02 21.62 -19.51
CA VAL A 124 -6.92 20.62 -18.44
C VAL A 124 -5.79 19.66 -18.74
N THR A 125 -4.99 19.31 -17.74
CA THR A 125 -3.97 18.28 -17.85
C THR A 125 -4.40 17.06 -17.05
N ILE A 126 -4.67 15.95 -17.73
CA ILE A 126 -5.02 14.65 -17.12
C ILE A 126 -3.78 13.76 -17.12
N ARG A 127 -3.44 13.25 -15.94
CA ARG A 127 -2.36 12.28 -15.78
C ARG A 127 -2.95 10.89 -15.73
N ILE A 128 -2.39 10.00 -16.56
CA ILE A 128 -2.72 8.58 -16.60
C ILE A 128 -1.51 7.76 -16.20
N TYR A 129 -1.73 6.61 -15.59
CA TYR A 129 -0.69 5.79 -14.96
C TYR A 129 -0.78 4.36 -15.45
N ARG A 130 0.37 3.68 -15.56
CA ARG A 130 0.44 2.27 -15.90
C ARG A 130 0.24 1.42 -14.66
N PRO A 131 -0.72 0.48 -14.60
CA PRO A 131 -0.97 -0.34 -13.41
C PRO A 131 0.26 -1.10 -12.93
N GLN A 132 1.06 -1.63 -13.85
CA GLN A 132 2.28 -2.37 -13.51
C GLN A 132 3.40 -1.50 -12.88
N LEU A 133 3.29 -0.17 -12.96
CA LEU A 133 4.23 0.78 -12.34
C LEU A 133 3.72 1.34 -11.01
N GLN A 134 2.64 0.79 -10.46
CA GLN A 134 2.05 1.23 -9.19
C GLN A 134 2.39 0.25 -8.06
N TRP A 135 2.04 0.63 -6.84
CA TRP A 135 2.28 -0.11 -5.61
C TRP A 135 1.01 -0.20 -4.76
N PRO A 136 -0.05 -0.89 -5.23
CA PRO A 136 -1.39 -0.81 -4.64
C PRO A 136 -1.54 -1.54 -3.30
N PHE A 137 -0.60 -2.44 -2.94
CA PHE A 137 -0.63 -3.26 -1.74
C PHE A 137 0.73 -3.30 -1.04
N TYR A 138 0.74 -3.64 0.24
CA TYR A 138 1.95 -4.08 0.93
C TYR A 138 2.65 -5.16 0.10
N GLY A 139 3.94 -5.01 -0.14
CA GLY A 139 4.73 -5.94 -0.94
C GLY A 139 4.51 -5.85 -2.46
N ALA A 140 3.95 -4.75 -2.95
CA ALA A 140 3.72 -4.42 -4.37
C ALA A 140 2.69 -5.31 -5.09
N THR A 141 2.56 -6.57 -4.73
CA THR A 141 1.69 -7.57 -5.38
C THR A 141 0.87 -8.36 -4.37
N ALA A 142 -0.21 -8.98 -4.80
CA ALA A 142 -1.00 -9.85 -3.94
C ALA A 142 -0.21 -11.07 -3.43
N SER A 143 0.78 -11.55 -4.20
CA SER A 143 1.66 -12.66 -3.81
C SER A 143 2.74 -12.26 -2.79
N ARG A 144 2.76 -11.00 -2.36
CA ARG A 144 3.73 -10.47 -1.39
C ARG A 144 5.19 -10.77 -1.76
N SER A 145 5.48 -10.80 -3.06
CA SER A 145 6.86 -11.06 -3.52
C SER A 145 7.85 -9.97 -3.08
N GLN A 146 7.37 -8.86 -2.54
CA GLN A 146 8.16 -7.70 -2.10
C GLN A 146 9.08 -7.15 -3.21
N ALA A 147 8.74 -7.42 -4.47
CA ALA A 147 9.54 -7.06 -5.64
C ALA A 147 8.69 -6.33 -6.69
N GLN A 148 9.08 -5.10 -6.98
CA GLN A 148 8.48 -4.34 -8.07
C GLN A 148 9.31 -4.49 -9.35
N ARG A 149 8.80 -5.27 -10.29
CA ARG A 149 9.56 -5.72 -11.46
C ARG A 149 9.61 -4.73 -12.62
N HIS A 150 8.71 -3.75 -12.62
CA HIS A 150 8.52 -2.84 -13.77
C HIS A 150 9.06 -1.43 -13.53
N ILE A 151 9.25 -1.02 -12.30
CA ILE A 151 9.87 0.27 -11.95
C ILE A 151 11.36 0.22 -12.28
N ARG A 152 11.87 1.27 -12.94
CA ARG A 152 13.27 1.42 -13.36
C ARG A 152 13.89 2.65 -12.71
N LEU A 153 14.15 2.55 -11.40
CA LEU A 153 14.67 3.63 -10.59
C LEU A 153 15.80 3.08 -9.71
N ARG A 154 17.03 3.50 -9.99
CA ARG A 154 18.25 3.07 -9.29
C ARG A 154 18.96 4.23 -8.63
N PRO A 155 19.67 4.01 -7.50
CA PRO A 155 20.59 5.00 -6.93
C PRO A 155 21.74 5.30 -7.91
N PRO A 156 22.44 6.45 -7.75
CA PRO A 156 22.25 7.39 -6.65
C PRO A 156 20.99 8.24 -6.80
N PHE A 157 20.37 8.54 -5.65
CA PHE A 157 19.14 9.32 -5.60
C PHE A 157 19.39 10.76 -5.15
N ARG A 158 18.44 11.66 -5.50
CA ARG A 158 18.23 12.95 -4.86
C ARG A 158 16.87 12.98 -4.20
N VAL A 159 16.77 13.58 -3.04
CA VAL A 159 15.48 13.86 -2.40
C VAL A 159 14.80 15.00 -3.15
N VAL A 160 13.54 14.80 -3.51
CA VAL A 160 12.72 15.79 -4.21
C VAL A 160 11.84 16.55 -3.24
N TRP A 161 11.28 15.84 -2.28
CA TRP A 161 10.55 16.38 -1.16
C TRP A 161 10.60 15.41 0.04
N SER A 162 10.38 15.93 1.23
CA SER A 162 10.15 15.13 2.42
C SER A 162 8.89 15.59 3.15
N ARG A 163 8.22 14.67 3.85
CA ARG A 163 6.99 14.94 4.59
C ARG A 163 6.94 14.19 5.91
N GLY A 164 6.75 14.92 7.01
CA GLY A 164 6.48 14.34 8.31
C GLY A 164 5.08 13.71 8.36
N ILE A 165 4.97 12.55 9.00
CA ILE A 165 3.72 11.79 9.16
C ILE A 165 3.18 11.88 10.59
N GLY A 166 3.94 12.47 11.49
CA GLY A 166 3.53 12.80 12.86
C GLY A 166 3.88 11.74 13.89
N THR A 167 4.04 10.47 13.54
CA THR A 167 4.48 9.39 14.42
C THR A 167 4.99 8.21 13.59
N LEU A 168 5.31 7.11 14.25
CA LEU A 168 5.86 5.89 13.68
C LEU A 168 5.16 5.45 12.38
N ILE A 169 5.97 5.13 11.39
CA ILE A 169 5.62 4.48 10.13
C ILE A 169 6.14 3.04 10.20
N GLU A 170 5.32 2.14 10.66
CA GLU A 170 5.71 0.73 10.75
C GLU A 170 5.56 0.03 9.39
N PHE A 171 4.52 0.36 8.64
CA PHE A 171 4.22 -0.21 7.34
C PHE A 171 4.30 0.83 6.22
N PRO A 172 4.70 0.42 4.99
CA PRO A 172 4.96 1.36 3.90
C PRO A 172 3.68 1.98 3.34
N ALA A 173 3.85 3.15 2.72
CA ALA A 173 2.82 3.73 1.88
C ALA A 173 2.51 2.82 0.70
N VAL A 174 1.24 2.75 0.30
CA VAL A 174 0.83 2.22 -1.00
C VAL A 174 0.67 3.37 -1.98
N VAL A 175 0.92 3.11 -3.26
CA VAL A 175 0.92 4.17 -4.29
C VAL A 175 0.06 3.76 -5.46
N SER A 176 -0.88 4.61 -5.82
CA SER A 176 -1.71 4.47 -7.02
C SER A 176 -2.02 5.84 -7.61
N ASP A 177 -1.99 5.93 -8.93
CA ASP A 177 -2.36 7.10 -9.72
C ASP A 177 -1.68 8.40 -9.29
N GLY A 178 -0.42 8.29 -8.85
CA GLY A 178 0.38 9.42 -8.42
C GLY A 178 0.07 9.95 -7.04
N VAL A 179 -0.66 9.18 -6.24
CA VAL A 179 -0.96 9.46 -4.84
C VAL A 179 -0.42 8.33 -3.96
N ALA A 180 0.27 8.69 -2.90
CA ALA A 180 0.68 7.79 -1.84
C ALA A 180 -0.34 7.83 -0.71
N TYR A 181 -0.78 6.66 -0.25
CA TYR A 181 -1.68 6.51 0.90
C TYR A 181 -0.91 5.85 2.02
N ILE A 182 -0.91 6.47 3.19
CA ILE A 182 -0.17 5.99 4.35
C ILE A 182 -0.96 6.22 5.63
N GLY A 183 -0.97 5.20 6.48
CA GLY A 183 -1.38 5.32 7.87
C GLY A 183 -0.18 5.49 8.79
N ASN A 184 -0.39 6.08 9.95
CA ASN A 184 0.58 6.11 11.02
C ASN A 184 0.05 5.37 12.25
N PHE A 185 0.91 5.10 13.22
CA PHE A 185 0.56 4.32 14.40
C PHE A 185 -0.60 4.92 15.21
N ARG A 186 -0.84 6.24 15.16
CA ARG A 186 -1.99 6.89 15.83
C ARG A 186 -3.32 6.75 15.08
N GLY A 187 -3.33 6.13 13.89
CA GLY A 187 -4.55 5.93 13.11
C GLY A 187 -4.89 7.07 12.14
N THR A 188 -3.98 7.99 11.91
CA THR A 188 -4.18 9.02 10.90
C THR A 188 -3.78 8.50 9.52
N VAL A 189 -4.73 8.44 8.59
CA VAL A 189 -4.51 8.12 7.17
C VAL A 189 -4.35 9.40 6.37
N ARG A 190 -3.40 9.43 5.45
CA ARG A 190 -3.13 10.58 4.55
C ARG A 190 -3.02 10.14 3.11
N ALA A 191 -3.55 10.97 2.20
CA ALA A 191 -3.25 10.91 0.77
C ALA A 191 -2.25 12.02 0.43
N ILE A 192 -1.12 11.63 -0.16
CA ILE A 192 0.00 12.53 -0.41
C ILE A 192 0.33 12.49 -1.90
N SER A 193 0.39 13.64 -2.55
CA SER A 193 0.80 13.75 -3.94
C SER A 193 2.24 13.28 -4.13
N MET A 194 2.45 12.26 -4.94
CA MET A 194 3.79 11.79 -5.30
C MET A 194 4.64 12.88 -5.98
N ARG A 195 3.99 13.86 -6.62
CA ARG A 195 4.67 14.94 -7.33
C ARG A 195 5.22 16.02 -6.42
N SER A 196 4.46 16.43 -5.40
CA SER A 196 4.76 17.62 -4.61
C SER A 196 4.93 17.37 -3.11
N GLY A 197 4.54 16.19 -2.61
CA GLY A 197 4.46 15.94 -1.17
C GLY A 197 3.28 16.66 -0.49
N HIS A 198 2.40 17.33 -1.27
CA HIS A 198 1.21 17.97 -0.73
C HIS A 198 0.22 16.91 -0.22
N VAL A 199 -0.35 17.14 0.97
CA VAL A 199 -1.39 16.30 1.55
C VAL A 199 -2.73 16.73 0.94
N ALA A 200 -3.33 15.84 0.14
CA ALA A 200 -4.62 16.08 -0.49
C ALA A 200 -5.77 15.99 0.51
N TRP A 201 -5.71 14.99 1.39
CA TRP A 201 -6.64 14.80 2.50
C TRP A 201 -5.99 14.05 3.66
N ARG A 202 -6.60 14.20 4.82
CA ARG A 202 -6.26 13.50 6.06
C ARG A 202 -7.55 13.01 6.71
N THR A 203 -7.53 11.75 7.18
CA THR A 203 -8.64 11.15 7.94
C THR A 203 -8.07 10.54 9.21
N ASP A 204 -8.65 10.85 10.35
CA ASP A 204 -8.32 10.24 11.62
C ASP A 204 -9.36 9.14 11.92
N LEU A 205 -8.86 7.92 12.14
CA LEU A 205 -9.70 6.76 12.47
C LEU A 205 -9.83 6.54 13.98
N HIS A 206 -9.11 7.34 14.80
CA HIS A 206 -9.06 7.23 16.25
C HIS A 206 -8.70 5.80 16.75
N ALA A 207 -7.93 5.07 15.94
CA ALA A 207 -7.58 3.67 16.19
C ALA A 207 -6.17 3.38 15.67
N LYS A 208 -5.31 2.79 16.51
CA LYS A 208 -3.93 2.43 16.14
C LYS A 208 -3.90 1.60 14.86
N MET A 209 -2.90 1.85 14.01
CA MET A 209 -2.68 1.12 12.77
C MET A 209 -1.28 0.50 12.75
N ALA A 210 -1.23 -0.78 12.46
CA ALA A 210 -0.01 -1.56 12.23
C ALA A 210 -0.13 -2.36 10.92
N ALA A 211 -0.62 -1.71 9.86
CA ALA A 211 -0.84 -2.29 8.54
C ALA A 211 -0.74 -1.23 7.44
N SER A 212 -0.24 -1.61 6.26
CA SER A 212 -0.38 -0.79 5.06
C SER A 212 -1.84 -0.76 4.63
N PRO A 213 -2.35 0.36 4.09
CA PRO A 213 -3.61 0.35 3.37
C PRO A 213 -3.56 -0.54 2.10
N GLY A 214 -4.73 -0.83 1.51
CA GLY A 214 -4.85 -1.46 0.20
C GLY A 214 -5.70 -0.63 -0.75
N VAL A 215 -5.24 -0.39 -1.97
CA VAL A 215 -6.00 0.35 -3.00
C VAL A 215 -6.78 -0.61 -3.87
N VAL A 216 -8.09 -0.38 -4.00
CA VAL A 216 -9.00 -1.21 -4.80
C VAL A 216 -9.98 -0.31 -5.58
N GLY A 217 -9.74 -0.09 -6.86
CA GLY A 217 -10.53 0.86 -7.65
C GLY A 217 -10.51 2.26 -7.02
N ASP A 218 -11.67 2.78 -6.67
CA ASP A 218 -11.83 4.10 -6.03
C ASP A 218 -11.89 4.01 -4.50
N GLU A 219 -11.59 2.86 -3.94
CA GLU A 219 -11.61 2.58 -2.50
C GLU A 219 -10.20 2.41 -1.92
N LEU A 220 -10.08 2.74 -0.64
CA LEU A 220 -8.92 2.49 0.19
C LEU A 220 -9.36 1.64 1.39
N VAL A 221 -8.87 0.40 1.45
CA VAL A 221 -9.13 -0.52 2.57
C VAL A 221 -8.08 -0.32 3.65
N VAL A 222 -8.51 -0.15 4.89
CA VAL A 222 -7.64 0.13 6.03
C VAL A 222 -8.00 -0.77 7.20
N HIS A 223 -7.01 -1.44 7.77
CA HIS A 223 -7.13 -2.27 8.96
C HIS A 223 -6.59 -1.55 10.19
N THR A 224 -7.22 -1.81 11.34
CA THR A 224 -6.83 -1.19 12.61
C THR A 224 -6.64 -2.20 13.74
N MET A 225 -5.84 -1.80 14.70
CA MET A 225 -5.61 -2.57 15.93
C MET A 225 -6.80 -2.56 16.89
N SER A 226 -7.81 -1.71 16.66
CA SER A 226 -9.10 -1.81 17.34
C SER A 226 -10.01 -2.91 16.79
N GLY A 227 -9.58 -3.63 15.74
CA GLY A 227 -10.35 -4.73 15.15
C GLY A 227 -11.35 -4.29 14.09
N SER A 228 -11.16 -3.15 13.45
CA SER A 228 -12.04 -2.65 12.40
C SER A 228 -11.37 -2.65 11.04
N VAL A 229 -12.14 -3.04 10.02
CA VAL A 229 -11.87 -2.79 8.62
C VAL A 229 -12.64 -1.54 8.20
N TYR A 230 -11.96 -0.54 7.70
CA TYR A 230 -12.54 0.68 7.13
C TYR A 230 -12.38 0.67 5.62
N VAL A 231 -13.42 1.12 4.91
CA VAL A 231 -13.34 1.45 3.49
C VAL A 231 -13.56 2.94 3.33
N LEU A 232 -12.55 3.60 2.79
CA LEU A 232 -12.54 5.05 2.56
C LEU A 232 -12.65 5.32 1.06
N ASP A 233 -13.34 6.38 0.70
CA ASP A 233 -13.25 6.95 -0.65
C ASP A 233 -11.83 7.45 -0.91
N ARG A 234 -11.20 6.94 -1.93
CA ARG A 234 -9.78 7.18 -2.23
C ARG A 234 -9.48 8.63 -2.61
N ALA A 235 -10.45 9.36 -3.19
CA ALA A 235 -10.28 10.74 -3.63
C ALA A 235 -10.43 11.74 -2.49
N THR A 236 -11.29 11.45 -1.51
CA THR A 236 -11.67 12.39 -0.46
C THR A 236 -11.25 11.97 0.95
N GLY A 237 -10.95 10.70 1.16
CA GLY A 237 -10.67 10.12 2.48
C GLY A 237 -11.93 9.91 3.34
N ARG A 238 -13.13 10.19 2.84
CA ARG A 238 -14.38 10.00 3.59
C ARG A 238 -14.63 8.50 3.78
N ARG A 239 -15.02 8.12 5.02
CA ARG A 239 -15.45 6.77 5.32
C ARG A 239 -16.74 6.46 4.56
N GLN A 240 -16.73 5.40 3.76
CA GLN A 240 -17.89 4.86 3.07
C GLN A 240 -18.63 3.87 3.97
N TRP A 241 -17.88 2.94 4.55
CA TRP A 241 -18.39 1.99 5.53
C TRP A 241 -17.26 1.40 6.40
N SER A 242 -17.63 0.64 7.42
CA SER A 242 -16.67 -0.10 8.25
C SER A 242 -17.29 -1.40 8.78
N ARG A 243 -16.42 -2.35 9.11
CA ARG A 243 -16.79 -3.62 9.74
C ARG A 243 -15.92 -3.89 10.95
N TYR A 244 -16.53 -4.09 12.10
CA TYR A 244 -15.85 -4.55 13.31
C TYR A 244 -15.74 -6.08 13.31
N ILE A 245 -14.56 -6.61 13.62
CA ILE A 245 -14.24 -8.05 13.63
C ILE A 245 -14.10 -8.59 15.06
N GLY A 246 -13.99 -7.71 16.05
CA GLY A 246 -13.85 -8.09 17.46
C GLY A 246 -12.44 -8.51 17.87
N SER A 247 -11.42 -8.23 17.03
CA SER A 247 -10.04 -8.61 17.36
C SER A 247 -9.04 -7.75 16.56
N PRO A 248 -7.91 -7.33 17.15
CA PRO A 248 -6.88 -6.54 16.47
C PRO A 248 -6.48 -7.13 15.12
N ILE A 249 -6.35 -6.25 14.09
CA ILE A 249 -5.94 -6.62 12.75
C ILE A 249 -4.62 -5.91 12.43
N GLU A 250 -3.53 -6.67 12.45
CA GLU A 250 -2.17 -6.22 12.10
C GLU A 250 -1.81 -6.61 10.65
N SER A 251 -2.55 -7.54 10.09
CA SER A 251 -2.41 -8.01 8.70
C SER A 251 -2.83 -6.91 7.71
N SER A 252 -1.95 -6.57 6.76
CA SER A 252 -2.29 -5.66 5.66
C SER A 252 -3.26 -6.31 4.68
N PRO A 253 -4.27 -5.59 4.16
CA PRO A 253 -5.28 -6.15 3.27
C PRO A 253 -4.65 -6.69 1.97
N VAL A 254 -5.19 -7.81 1.48
CA VAL A 254 -4.97 -8.27 0.12
C VAL A 254 -6.31 -8.51 -0.56
N VAL A 255 -6.62 -7.66 -1.51
CA VAL A 255 -7.94 -7.68 -2.16
C VAL A 255 -7.85 -8.27 -3.56
N ARG A 256 -8.76 -9.20 -3.86
CA ARG A 256 -8.94 -9.75 -5.19
C ARG A 256 -10.42 -10.03 -5.48
N TYR A 257 -10.90 -9.58 -6.62
CA TYR A 257 -12.30 -9.72 -7.03
C TYR A 257 -13.31 -9.19 -6.00
N GLY A 258 -12.96 -8.06 -5.35
CA GLY A 258 -13.81 -7.43 -4.34
C GLY A 258 -13.85 -8.15 -3.00
N VAL A 259 -12.95 -9.11 -2.74
CA VAL A 259 -12.82 -9.81 -1.46
C VAL A 259 -11.49 -9.45 -0.82
N ASP A 260 -11.55 -8.96 0.40
CA ASP A 260 -10.39 -8.70 1.24
C ASP A 260 -10.09 -9.93 2.11
N TYR A 261 -8.82 -10.34 2.10
CA TYR A 261 -8.33 -11.48 2.89
C TYR A 261 -7.31 -11.00 3.90
N PHE A 262 -7.51 -11.35 5.17
CA PHE A 262 -6.62 -10.95 6.26
C PHE A 262 -6.69 -11.91 7.45
N GLY A 263 -5.67 -11.85 8.30
CA GLY A 263 -5.64 -12.55 9.58
C GLY A 263 -5.86 -11.58 10.74
N ALA A 264 -6.31 -12.09 11.89
CA ALA A 264 -6.46 -11.31 13.12
C ALA A 264 -5.88 -12.03 14.34
N TRP A 265 -5.75 -11.30 15.45
CA TRP A 265 -5.13 -11.82 16.68
C TRP A 265 -5.91 -12.96 17.33
N ASN A 266 -7.22 -13.08 17.08
CA ASN A 266 -8.04 -14.19 17.54
C ASN A 266 -7.77 -15.52 16.80
N GLY A 267 -6.73 -15.58 15.98
CA GLY A 267 -6.35 -16.78 15.25
C GLY A 267 -7.29 -17.14 14.10
N ARG A 268 -8.03 -16.18 13.57
CA ARG A 268 -8.89 -16.41 12.41
C ARG A 268 -8.35 -15.72 11.17
N VAL A 269 -8.50 -16.40 10.04
CA VAL A 269 -8.37 -15.82 8.70
C VAL A 269 -9.77 -15.47 8.20
N TYR A 270 -9.91 -14.32 7.62
CA TYR A 270 -11.19 -13.78 7.14
C TYR A 270 -11.16 -13.54 5.63
N ALA A 271 -12.29 -13.77 4.99
CA ALA A 271 -12.60 -13.28 3.64
C ALA A 271 -13.83 -12.38 3.71
N LEU A 272 -13.63 -11.10 3.53
CA LEU A 272 -14.66 -10.06 3.62
C LEU A 272 -15.03 -9.57 2.21
N ASP A 273 -16.29 -9.76 1.81
CA ASP A 273 -16.83 -9.21 0.57
C ASP A 273 -17.06 -7.71 0.73
N LEU A 274 -16.23 -6.91 0.05
CA LEU A 274 -16.28 -5.45 0.14
C LEU A 274 -17.52 -4.85 -0.51
N ARG A 275 -18.14 -5.52 -1.50
CA ARG A 275 -19.34 -5.05 -2.18
C ARG A 275 -20.61 -5.39 -1.41
N ARG A 276 -20.64 -6.57 -0.80
CA ARG A 276 -21.79 -7.04 -0.02
C ARG A 276 -21.67 -6.71 1.46
N HIS A 277 -20.55 -6.16 1.91
CA HIS A 277 -20.25 -5.77 3.28
C HIS A 277 -20.40 -6.94 4.28
N ARG A 278 -20.16 -8.18 3.85
CA ARG A 278 -20.33 -9.39 4.67
C ARG A 278 -19.16 -10.35 4.54
N LEU A 279 -18.95 -11.14 5.59
CA LEU A 279 -17.98 -12.24 5.54
C LEU A 279 -18.47 -13.31 4.56
N ARG A 280 -17.59 -13.80 3.70
CA ARG A 280 -17.80 -14.97 2.85
C ARG A 280 -17.50 -16.25 3.61
N TRP A 281 -16.36 -16.25 4.30
CA TRP A 281 -15.93 -17.34 5.13
C TRP A 281 -14.91 -16.87 6.18
N THR A 282 -14.72 -17.72 7.20
CA THR A 282 -13.64 -17.60 8.18
C THR A 282 -12.99 -18.97 8.36
N TYR A 283 -11.69 -18.99 8.63
CA TYR A 283 -10.91 -20.17 8.97
C TYR A 283 -10.24 -19.96 10.34
N ARG A 284 -10.40 -20.92 11.27
CA ARG A 284 -9.75 -20.87 12.59
C ARG A 284 -8.41 -21.60 12.55
N SER A 285 -7.31 -20.86 12.76
CA SER A 285 -5.98 -21.45 12.90
C SER A 285 -5.68 -21.91 14.33
N GLY A 286 -6.29 -21.28 15.31
CA GLY A 286 -6.06 -21.57 16.73
C GLY A 286 -4.92 -20.75 17.35
N TYR A 287 -4.11 -20.08 16.56
CA TYR A 287 -3.01 -19.22 17.02
C TYR A 287 -3.11 -17.83 16.43
N LYS A 288 -2.69 -16.81 17.20
CA LYS A 288 -2.62 -15.41 16.77
C LYS A 288 -2.02 -15.27 15.37
N ILE A 289 -2.63 -14.43 14.53
CA ILE A 289 -2.15 -14.11 13.19
C ILE A 289 -1.84 -12.62 13.12
N THR A 290 -0.59 -12.29 12.86
CA THR A 290 -0.09 -10.94 12.58
C THR A 290 0.37 -10.81 11.13
N SER A 291 0.83 -11.92 10.55
CA SER A 291 1.33 -11.94 9.18
C SER A 291 0.23 -11.55 8.18
N SER A 292 0.58 -10.77 7.16
CA SER A 292 -0.33 -10.49 6.05
C SER A 292 -0.48 -11.71 5.16
N ALA A 293 -1.67 -11.94 4.64
CA ALA A 293 -1.90 -13.02 3.69
C ALA A 293 -1.17 -12.75 2.36
N ALA A 294 -0.58 -13.80 1.77
CA ALA A 294 -0.07 -13.79 0.40
C ALA A 294 -1.01 -14.59 -0.49
N LEU A 295 -1.51 -13.97 -1.57
CA LEU A 295 -2.42 -14.61 -2.51
C LEU A 295 -1.72 -14.93 -3.83
N ALA A 296 -1.61 -16.21 -4.17
CA ALA A 296 -1.08 -16.66 -5.44
C ALA A 296 -2.05 -17.63 -6.13
N GLY A 297 -2.49 -17.27 -7.32
CA GLY A 297 -3.55 -18.00 -8.02
C GLY A 297 -4.84 -18.02 -7.20
N ARG A 298 -5.23 -19.22 -6.76
CA ARG A 298 -6.43 -19.48 -5.94
C ARG A 298 -6.10 -19.91 -4.52
N THR A 299 -4.86 -19.69 -4.06
CA THR A 299 -4.38 -20.12 -2.75
C THR A 299 -3.89 -18.93 -1.94
N LEU A 300 -4.36 -18.82 -0.69
CA LEU A 300 -3.86 -17.93 0.32
C LEU A 300 -2.81 -18.66 1.16
N PHE A 301 -1.71 -18.00 1.42
CA PHE A 301 -0.66 -18.45 2.32
C PHE A 301 -0.59 -17.52 3.52
N VAL A 302 -0.77 -18.04 4.72
CA VAL A 302 -0.84 -17.25 5.96
C VAL A 302 0.01 -17.97 7.03
N GLY A 303 0.84 -17.21 7.73
CA GLY A 303 1.59 -17.70 8.87
C GLY A 303 0.89 -17.38 10.19
N ASP A 304 1.01 -18.26 11.18
CA ASP A 304 0.49 -18.03 12.53
C ASP A 304 1.59 -18.10 13.61
N TYR A 305 1.25 -17.70 14.82
CA TYR A 305 2.16 -17.75 15.97
C TYR A 305 2.43 -19.16 16.50
N GLY A 306 1.69 -20.17 16.07
CA GLY A 306 2.01 -21.58 16.30
C GLY A 306 3.12 -22.10 15.37
N GLY A 307 3.67 -21.21 14.52
CA GLY A 307 4.72 -21.59 13.55
C GLY A 307 4.17 -22.33 12.34
N ARG A 308 2.87 -22.26 12.07
CA ARG A 308 2.28 -22.97 10.93
C ARG A 308 2.09 -22.03 9.75
N LEU A 309 2.55 -22.48 8.60
CA LEU A 309 2.18 -21.94 7.31
C LEU A 309 0.92 -22.66 6.82
N LEU A 310 -0.16 -21.93 6.67
CA LEU A 310 -1.45 -22.40 6.18
C LEU A 310 -1.58 -22.09 4.69
N ALA A 311 -2.01 -23.05 3.88
CA ALA A 311 -2.45 -22.82 2.50
C ALA A 311 -3.95 -23.06 2.42
N LEU A 312 -4.70 -21.99 2.23
CA LEU A 312 -6.16 -22.00 2.18
C LEU A 312 -6.65 -21.76 0.75
N ARG A 313 -7.75 -22.40 0.37
CA ARG A 313 -8.43 -22.12 -0.89
C ARG A 313 -9.15 -20.76 -0.76
N ALA A 314 -8.81 -19.79 -1.62
CA ALA A 314 -9.30 -18.41 -1.49
C ALA A 314 -10.84 -18.29 -1.65
N ARG A 315 -11.49 -19.23 -2.37
CA ARG A 315 -12.92 -19.20 -2.64
C ARG A 315 -13.76 -19.42 -1.37
N ASP A 316 -13.38 -20.37 -0.54
CA ASP A 316 -14.20 -20.91 0.55
C ASP A 316 -13.44 -21.14 1.87
N GLY A 317 -12.14 -20.84 1.91
CA GLY A 317 -11.31 -20.98 3.10
C GLY A 317 -10.90 -22.41 3.43
N ALA A 318 -11.20 -23.41 2.60
CA ALA A 318 -10.84 -24.79 2.84
C ALA A 318 -9.32 -24.96 2.93
N LEU A 319 -8.85 -25.65 3.97
CA LEU A 319 -7.44 -25.97 4.16
C LEU A 319 -6.97 -26.93 3.05
N ARG A 320 -5.95 -26.55 2.30
CA ARG A 320 -5.26 -27.42 1.35
C ARG A 320 -4.16 -28.21 2.02
N TRP A 321 -3.37 -27.53 2.82
CA TRP A 321 -2.31 -28.11 3.63
C TRP A 321 -1.82 -27.10 4.68
N ALA A 322 -1.19 -27.61 5.73
CA ALA A 322 -0.44 -26.86 6.72
C ALA A 322 0.96 -27.43 6.87
N ARG A 323 1.97 -26.59 7.13
CA ARG A 323 3.36 -27.00 7.39
C ARG A 323 3.95 -26.15 8.50
N SER A 324 4.76 -26.78 9.34
CA SER A 324 5.40 -26.08 10.45
C SER A 324 6.81 -25.63 10.09
N VAL A 325 7.20 -24.51 10.68
CA VAL A 325 8.57 -24.01 10.79
C VAL A 325 9.01 -24.05 12.25
N ASN A 326 10.28 -23.79 12.53
CA ASN A 326 10.90 -23.94 13.86
C ASN A 326 10.59 -22.78 14.85
N GLY A 327 9.47 -22.09 14.72
CA GLY A 327 9.07 -21.00 15.62
C GLY A 327 7.97 -20.13 15.04
N ARG A 328 7.57 -19.08 15.75
CA ARG A 328 6.45 -18.18 15.37
C ARG A 328 6.68 -17.54 14.00
N ILE A 329 5.59 -17.38 13.24
CA ILE A 329 5.63 -16.64 11.96
C ILE A 329 4.99 -15.27 12.21
N TYR A 330 5.84 -14.25 12.34
CA TYR A 330 5.43 -12.84 12.40
C TYR A 330 5.44 -12.20 11.00
N GLY A 331 6.55 -12.36 10.28
CA GLY A 331 6.73 -11.82 8.95
C GLY A 331 5.79 -12.45 7.92
N THR A 332 5.49 -11.69 6.89
CA THR A 332 4.59 -12.10 5.81
C THR A 332 5.28 -13.10 4.87
N PRO A 333 4.67 -14.25 4.56
CA PRO A 333 5.18 -15.16 3.54
C PRO A 333 5.23 -14.50 2.16
N ALA A 334 6.26 -14.78 1.36
CA ALA A 334 6.39 -14.32 -0.02
C ALA A 334 6.24 -15.46 -1.01
N VAL A 335 5.43 -15.28 -2.06
CA VAL A 335 5.26 -16.29 -3.10
C VAL A 335 5.89 -15.81 -4.42
N ALA A 336 6.77 -16.65 -4.98
CA ALA A 336 7.35 -16.40 -6.29
C ALA A 336 7.49 -17.69 -7.10
N GLY A 337 6.84 -17.74 -8.25
CA GLY A 337 6.71 -18.96 -9.05
C GLY A 337 6.02 -20.06 -8.24
N ARG A 338 6.67 -21.23 -8.15
CA ARG A 338 6.15 -22.41 -7.42
C ARG A 338 6.71 -22.52 -6.00
N ARG A 339 7.22 -21.44 -5.40
CA ARG A 339 7.84 -21.42 -4.06
C ARG A 339 7.17 -20.41 -3.15
N VAL A 340 7.10 -20.78 -1.86
CA VAL A 340 6.67 -19.94 -0.76
C VAL A 340 7.83 -19.83 0.22
N PHE A 341 8.26 -18.61 0.51
CA PHE A 341 9.33 -18.31 1.46
C PHE A 341 8.73 -17.81 2.76
N VAL A 342 9.05 -18.45 3.86
CA VAL A 342 8.42 -18.23 5.17
C VAL A 342 9.49 -17.92 6.20
N PRO A 343 9.45 -16.72 6.82
CA PRO A 343 10.34 -16.41 7.91
C PRO A 343 9.83 -17.05 9.20
N SER A 344 10.74 -17.63 9.98
CA SER A 344 10.47 -18.07 11.34
C SER A 344 11.06 -17.04 12.30
N SER A 345 10.19 -16.25 12.94
CA SER A 345 10.64 -15.09 13.71
C SER A 345 11.43 -15.48 14.95
N THR A 346 10.91 -16.39 15.77
CA THR A 346 11.58 -16.86 16.98
C THR A 346 12.55 -18.01 16.72
N GLY A 347 12.33 -18.79 15.67
CA GLY A 347 13.24 -19.87 15.27
C GLY A 347 14.44 -19.42 14.45
N GLY A 348 14.50 -18.14 14.08
CA GLY A 348 15.67 -17.54 13.44
C GLY A 348 16.00 -18.08 12.05
N SER A 349 15.01 -18.53 11.29
CA SER A 349 15.24 -19.16 9.99
C SER A 349 14.36 -18.59 8.87
N LEU A 350 14.81 -18.83 7.62
CA LEU A 350 13.98 -18.73 6.43
C LEU A 350 13.79 -20.12 5.84
N THR A 351 12.53 -20.54 5.67
CA THR A 351 12.18 -21.83 5.08
C THR A 351 11.49 -21.64 3.74
N ALA A 352 11.85 -22.43 2.74
CA ALA A 352 11.15 -22.50 1.47
C ALA A 352 10.32 -23.77 1.35
N PHE A 353 9.07 -23.61 0.93
CA PHE A 353 8.18 -24.70 0.54
C PHE A 353 7.82 -24.58 -0.94
N SER A 354 7.45 -25.69 -1.58
CA SER A 354 6.71 -25.62 -2.82
C SER A 354 5.29 -25.08 -2.56
N THR A 355 4.62 -24.53 -3.55
CA THR A 355 3.21 -24.13 -3.42
C THR A 355 2.28 -25.31 -3.10
N GLY A 356 2.74 -26.56 -3.30
CA GLY A 356 2.06 -27.80 -2.90
C GLY A 356 2.41 -28.29 -1.49
N GLY A 357 3.23 -27.56 -0.71
CA GLY A 357 3.51 -27.87 0.68
C GLY A 357 4.75 -28.76 0.93
N ARG A 358 5.52 -29.16 -0.09
CA ARG A 358 6.78 -29.88 0.12
C ARG A 358 7.86 -28.91 0.61
N ARG A 359 8.51 -29.20 1.73
CA ARG A 359 9.68 -28.45 2.21
C ARG A 359 10.83 -28.63 1.23
N LEU A 360 11.44 -27.53 0.80
CA LEU A 360 12.54 -27.52 -0.17
C LEU A 360 13.87 -27.34 0.53
N TRP A 361 13.98 -26.36 1.40
CA TRP A 361 15.16 -26.04 2.20
C TRP A 361 14.79 -25.14 3.37
N ALA A 362 15.69 -25.05 4.36
CA ALA A 362 15.65 -24.05 5.42
C ALA A 362 17.08 -23.57 5.72
N VAL A 363 17.20 -22.28 6.03
CA VAL A 363 18.46 -21.64 6.42
C VAL A 363 18.28 -20.97 7.77
N ASN A 364 19.12 -21.33 8.73
CA ASN A 364 19.18 -20.74 10.05
C ASN A 364 20.18 -19.57 10.03
N THR A 365 19.84 -18.45 10.68
CA THR A 365 20.68 -17.26 10.79
C THR A 365 21.34 -17.10 12.16
N GLY A 366 20.97 -17.93 13.12
CA GLY A 366 21.37 -17.81 14.52
C GLY A 366 20.75 -16.60 15.25
N SER A 367 19.74 -15.94 14.64
CA SER A 367 19.10 -14.75 15.19
C SER A 367 17.67 -14.62 14.69
N TYR A 368 16.81 -13.89 15.39
CA TYR A 368 15.41 -13.70 15.01
C TYR A 368 15.24 -13.17 13.57
N VAL A 369 14.23 -13.69 12.85
CA VAL A 369 13.90 -13.29 11.48
C VAL A 369 12.47 -12.74 11.44
N TYR A 370 12.29 -11.47 11.82
CA TYR A 370 11.00 -10.76 11.70
C TYR A 370 10.73 -10.24 10.28
N SER A 371 11.80 -10.09 9.50
CA SER A 371 11.75 -9.53 8.15
C SER A 371 10.93 -10.39 7.19
N SER A 372 9.94 -9.78 6.53
CA SER A 372 9.25 -10.44 5.40
C SER A 372 10.20 -10.54 4.21
N PRO A 373 10.34 -11.72 3.57
CA PRO A 373 11.30 -11.92 2.50
C PRO A 373 10.85 -11.31 1.18
N ALA A 374 11.81 -10.83 0.38
CA ALA A 374 11.62 -10.41 -1.00
C ALA A 374 12.13 -11.46 -1.98
N ALA A 375 11.37 -11.76 -3.04
CA ALA A 375 11.78 -12.74 -4.05
C ALA A 375 11.87 -12.11 -5.45
N TRP A 376 13.05 -12.23 -6.08
CA TRP A 376 13.32 -11.63 -7.39
C TRP A 376 14.33 -12.46 -8.21
N ARG A 377 13.95 -12.82 -9.43
CA ARG A 377 14.82 -13.50 -10.43
C ARG A 377 15.66 -14.64 -9.86
N GLY A 378 15.02 -15.62 -9.22
CA GLY A 378 15.70 -16.79 -8.68
C GLY A 378 16.48 -16.55 -7.38
N ARG A 379 16.30 -15.40 -6.75
CA ARG A 379 16.91 -15.06 -5.45
C ARG A 379 15.84 -14.67 -4.44
N VAL A 380 16.18 -14.82 -3.16
CA VAL A 380 15.37 -14.36 -2.04
C VAL A 380 16.24 -13.55 -1.08
N PHE A 381 15.67 -12.47 -0.52
CA PHE A 381 16.37 -11.52 0.32
C PHE A 381 15.58 -11.31 1.61
N PHE A 382 16.25 -11.23 2.74
CA PHE A 382 15.64 -10.96 4.03
C PHE A 382 16.67 -10.42 5.02
N GLY A 383 16.20 -9.76 6.06
CA GLY A 383 17.02 -9.30 7.16
C GLY A 383 16.88 -10.16 8.41
N ALA A 384 17.90 -10.18 9.27
CA ALA A 384 17.83 -10.78 10.58
C ALA A 384 18.14 -9.76 11.69
N TYR A 385 17.76 -10.09 12.90
CA TYR A 385 17.90 -9.20 14.06
C TYR A 385 19.35 -8.98 14.48
N ASN A 386 20.29 -9.83 13.99
CA ASN A 386 21.74 -9.62 14.12
C ASN A 386 22.31 -8.55 13.19
N GLY A 387 21.46 -7.77 12.50
CA GLY A 387 21.86 -6.73 11.58
C GLY A 387 22.36 -7.19 10.22
N SER A 388 22.22 -8.46 9.90
CA SER A 388 22.65 -9.03 8.61
C SER A 388 21.52 -9.01 7.59
N PHE A 389 21.81 -8.51 6.41
CA PHE A 389 20.96 -8.58 5.23
C PHE A 389 21.49 -9.65 4.30
N TYR A 390 20.66 -10.63 3.97
CA TYR A 390 21.02 -11.82 3.23
C TYR A 390 20.45 -11.81 1.82
N GLY A 391 21.21 -12.34 0.86
CA GLY A 391 20.75 -12.73 -0.46
C GLY A 391 21.04 -14.20 -0.71
N LEU A 392 20.00 -14.99 -0.96
CA LEU A 392 20.10 -16.44 -1.14
C LEU A 392 19.64 -16.86 -2.53
N SER A 393 20.11 -18.04 -2.96
CA SER A 393 19.50 -18.77 -4.07
C SER A 393 18.09 -19.22 -3.68
N ALA A 394 17.08 -18.81 -4.41
CA ALA A 394 15.71 -19.25 -4.19
C ALA A 394 15.51 -20.76 -4.44
N ALA A 395 16.38 -21.38 -5.24
CA ALA A 395 16.31 -22.79 -5.55
C ALA A 395 16.84 -23.68 -4.41
N SER A 396 17.99 -23.34 -3.84
CA SER A 396 18.73 -24.20 -2.90
C SER A 396 18.86 -23.65 -1.48
N GLY A 397 18.54 -22.37 -1.25
CA GLY A 397 18.79 -21.72 0.04
C GLY A 397 20.26 -21.31 0.26
N ARG A 398 21.19 -21.63 -0.66
CA ARG A 398 22.60 -21.24 -0.52
C ARG A 398 22.72 -19.72 -0.38
N ILE A 399 23.44 -19.26 0.64
CA ILE A 399 23.77 -17.86 0.85
C ILE A 399 24.71 -17.42 -0.27
N LEU A 400 24.30 -16.41 -1.05
CA LEU A 400 25.09 -15.85 -2.15
C LEU A 400 25.89 -14.64 -1.68
N TRP A 401 25.32 -13.87 -0.75
CA TRP A 401 25.98 -12.77 -0.09
C TRP A 401 25.31 -12.42 1.24
N ARG A 402 26.07 -11.74 2.10
CA ARG A 402 25.63 -11.20 3.39
C ARG A 402 26.22 -9.81 3.56
N VAL A 403 25.40 -8.83 4.00
CA VAL A 403 25.80 -7.44 4.20
C VAL A 403 25.36 -6.96 5.56
N GLY A 404 26.25 -6.37 6.35
CA GLY A 404 25.92 -5.72 7.61
C GLY A 404 25.23 -4.40 7.39
N THR A 405 24.16 -4.14 8.14
CA THR A 405 23.39 -2.86 8.09
C THR A 405 23.69 -1.96 9.27
N GLY A 406 24.45 -2.43 10.25
CA GLY A 406 24.83 -1.70 11.45
C GLY A 406 23.81 -1.77 12.60
N GLY A 407 22.67 -2.44 12.42
CA GLY A 407 21.65 -2.65 13.44
C GLY A 407 20.60 -3.68 13.04
N PRO A 408 19.77 -4.15 13.98
CA PRO A 408 18.74 -5.16 13.73
C PRO A 408 17.82 -4.79 12.56
N ILE A 409 17.40 -5.82 11.80
CA ILE A 409 16.44 -5.68 10.71
C ILE A 409 15.16 -6.40 11.10
N SER A 410 14.05 -5.65 11.23
CA SER A 410 12.72 -6.19 11.52
C SER A 410 11.78 -6.07 10.32
N GLY A 411 11.87 -4.99 9.56
CA GLY A 411 11.00 -4.69 8.42
C GLY A 411 11.25 -5.59 7.21
N ALA A 412 10.32 -5.56 6.26
CA ALA A 412 10.44 -6.36 5.04
C ALA A 412 11.63 -5.94 4.16
N ALA A 413 12.28 -6.91 3.54
CA ALA A 413 13.13 -6.65 2.39
C ALA A 413 12.28 -6.24 1.18
N ILE A 414 12.80 -5.36 0.34
CA ILE A 414 12.13 -4.89 -0.88
C ILE A 414 13.10 -4.93 -2.06
N VAL A 415 12.64 -5.30 -3.25
CA VAL A 415 13.45 -5.22 -4.46
C VAL A 415 12.82 -4.30 -5.50
N VAL A 416 13.59 -3.31 -5.96
CA VAL A 416 13.24 -2.45 -7.08
C VAL A 416 14.42 -2.38 -8.04
N ASP A 417 14.17 -2.64 -9.31
CA ASP A 417 15.17 -2.57 -10.41
C ASP A 417 16.49 -3.28 -10.09
N GLY A 418 16.43 -4.43 -9.43
CA GLY A 418 17.63 -5.20 -9.11
C GLY A 418 18.44 -4.68 -7.93
N ILE A 419 17.91 -3.73 -7.17
CA ILE A 419 18.46 -3.32 -5.89
C ILE A 419 17.55 -3.88 -4.78
N ALA A 420 18.12 -4.63 -3.87
CA ALA A 420 17.47 -5.13 -2.66
C ALA A 420 17.69 -4.12 -1.54
N TYR A 421 16.62 -3.72 -0.86
CA TYR A 421 16.63 -2.72 0.20
C TYR A 421 16.23 -3.33 1.53
N ALA A 422 16.89 -2.91 2.60
CA ALA A 422 16.52 -3.19 3.98
C ALA A 422 16.61 -1.91 4.82
N GLY A 423 15.67 -1.73 5.74
CA GLY A 423 15.76 -0.75 6.81
C GLY A 423 16.28 -1.41 8.08
N SER A 424 17.00 -0.68 8.92
CA SER A 424 17.53 -1.21 10.19
C SER A 424 17.35 -0.22 11.33
N PHE A 425 17.38 -0.71 12.56
CA PHE A 425 17.27 0.08 13.78
C PHE A 425 18.49 0.97 14.04
N SER A 426 19.53 0.91 13.22
CA SER A 426 20.56 1.94 13.15
C SER A 426 20.11 3.19 12.37
N HIS A 427 18.80 3.33 12.11
CA HIS A 427 18.18 4.42 11.36
C HIS A 427 18.73 4.59 9.95
N ARG A 428 18.97 3.45 9.25
CA ARG A 428 19.52 3.45 7.89
C ARG A 428 18.70 2.59 6.95
N ILE A 429 18.60 3.04 5.69
CA ILE A 429 18.20 2.17 4.58
C ILE A 429 19.47 1.82 3.81
N VAL A 430 19.70 0.53 3.64
CA VAL A 430 20.77 -0.01 2.82
C VAL A 430 20.16 -0.56 1.54
N GLY A 431 20.70 -0.15 0.38
CA GLY A 431 20.39 -0.70 -0.94
C GLY A 431 21.57 -1.49 -1.46
N VAL A 432 21.34 -2.74 -1.82
CA VAL A 432 22.35 -3.70 -2.24
C VAL A 432 22.03 -4.20 -3.64
N ASP A 433 23.00 -4.23 -4.53
CA ASP A 433 22.81 -4.89 -5.83
C ASP A 433 22.45 -6.35 -5.60
N ALA A 434 21.30 -6.75 -6.08
CA ALA A 434 20.70 -8.06 -5.80
C ALA A 434 21.52 -9.24 -6.34
N ARG A 435 22.41 -9.02 -7.32
CA ARG A 435 23.27 -10.06 -7.90
C ARG A 435 24.61 -10.18 -7.17
N SER A 436 25.29 -9.05 -6.99
CA SER A 436 26.68 -9.03 -6.50
C SER A 436 26.81 -8.89 -4.98
N GLY A 437 25.76 -8.40 -4.28
CA GLY A 437 25.88 -8.04 -2.87
C GLY A 437 26.57 -6.70 -2.61
N ARG A 438 26.94 -5.96 -3.67
CA ARG A 438 27.58 -4.65 -3.53
C ARG A 438 26.59 -3.60 -3.03
N VAL A 439 26.95 -2.88 -1.97
CA VAL A 439 26.16 -1.76 -1.45
C VAL A 439 26.17 -0.61 -2.46
N SER A 440 24.97 -0.16 -2.86
CA SER A 440 24.75 0.92 -3.83
C SER A 440 24.03 2.13 -3.23
N LEU A 441 23.48 1.97 -2.04
CA LEU A 441 22.80 3.04 -1.28
C LEU A 441 23.04 2.86 0.21
N ARG A 442 23.38 3.97 0.88
CA ARG A 442 23.26 4.16 2.32
C ARG A 442 22.47 5.45 2.53
N PHE A 443 21.24 5.34 3.01
CA PHE A 443 20.37 6.49 3.23
C PHE A 443 20.08 6.58 4.74
N PRO A 444 20.27 7.75 5.36
CA PRO A 444 19.93 7.97 6.76
C PRO A 444 18.40 7.96 6.95
N HIS A 445 17.93 7.77 8.18
CA HIS A 445 16.53 7.84 8.59
C HIS A 445 15.64 6.64 8.19
N GLY A 446 16.20 5.46 7.91
CA GLY A 446 15.43 4.22 7.71
C GLY A 446 15.20 3.47 9.01
N GLU A 447 14.18 2.59 9.09
CA GLU A 447 13.98 1.71 10.24
C GLU A 447 13.29 0.39 9.87
N TYR A 448 12.05 0.44 9.41
CA TYR A 448 11.25 -0.75 9.09
C TYR A 448 11.22 -1.07 7.60
N VAL A 449 10.07 -0.99 6.97
CA VAL A 449 9.94 -1.29 5.55
C VAL A 449 10.49 -0.13 4.71
N PRO A 450 11.56 -0.35 3.93
CA PRO A 450 12.39 0.75 3.44
C PRO A 450 11.78 1.52 2.28
N VAL A 451 11.06 0.85 1.35
CA VAL A 451 10.76 1.44 0.04
C VAL A 451 9.38 1.07 -0.46
N SER A 452 8.70 2.03 -1.08
CA SER A 452 7.59 1.85 -2.02
C SER A 452 7.68 2.91 -3.13
N GLY A 453 6.70 3.00 -4.02
CA GLY A 453 6.70 4.07 -5.02
C GLY A 453 5.92 3.76 -6.29
N ASN A 454 6.21 4.53 -7.34
CA ASN A 454 5.67 4.33 -8.68
C ASN A 454 6.77 4.48 -9.74
N GLY A 455 6.41 4.39 -11.02
CA GLY A 455 7.35 4.52 -12.12
C GLY A 455 8.11 5.85 -12.20
N GLY A 456 7.64 6.88 -11.51
CA GLY A 456 8.27 8.21 -11.51
C GLY A 456 9.15 8.51 -10.30
N ARG A 457 8.86 7.90 -9.14
CA ARG A 457 9.54 8.15 -7.85
C ARG A 457 9.47 6.97 -6.91
N LEU A 458 10.51 6.81 -6.09
CA LEU A 458 10.44 5.98 -4.90
C LEU A 458 10.17 6.84 -3.66
N LEU A 459 9.53 6.23 -2.68
CA LEU A 459 9.40 6.73 -1.31
C LEU A 459 10.34 5.92 -0.43
N LEU A 460 11.27 6.58 0.23
CA LEU A 460 12.06 6.00 1.32
C LEU A 460 11.36 6.33 2.64
N HIS A 461 11.16 5.30 3.48
CA HIS A 461 10.42 5.42 4.72
C HIS A 461 11.38 5.55 5.90
N GLY A 462 11.37 6.72 6.54
CA GLY A 462 12.01 6.93 7.84
C GLY A 462 11.08 6.57 8.98
N TYR A 463 11.51 6.78 10.23
CA TYR A 463 10.71 6.49 11.42
C TYR A 463 9.35 7.19 11.41
N SER A 464 9.32 8.50 11.16
CA SER A 464 8.09 9.32 11.13
C SER A 464 8.02 10.25 9.92
N ARG A 465 8.84 10.02 8.90
CA ARG A 465 8.97 10.89 7.72
C ARG A 465 9.12 10.10 6.43
N LEU A 466 8.44 10.54 5.38
CA LEU A 466 8.62 10.06 4.02
C LEU A 466 9.59 10.94 3.25
N TYR A 467 10.41 10.32 2.41
CA TYR A 467 11.34 10.98 1.49
C TYR A 467 11.06 10.49 0.06
N ALA A 468 10.57 11.39 -0.80
CA ALA A 468 10.43 11.06 -2.21
C ALA A 468 11.75 11.28 -2.95
N VAL A 469 12.20 10.27 -3.66
CA VAL A 469 13.48 10.29 -4.33
C VAL A 469 13.37 10.00 -5.83
N GLU A 470 14.26 10.62 -6.58
CA GLU A 470 14.46 10.37 -8.02
C GLU A 470 15.95 10.07 -8.28
N PRO A 471 16.29 9.28 -9.31
CA PRO A 471 17.68 9.11 -9.72
C PRO A 471 18.35 10.46 -10.04
N ARG A 472 19.59 10.63 -9.59
CA ARG A 472 20.40 11.79 -10.01
C ARG A 472 20.68 11.66 -11.51
N ARG A 473 20.36 12.68 -12.28
CA ARG A 473 20.79 12.74 -13.69
C ARG A 473 22.30 12.82 -13.74
N ARG A 474 22.96 11.90 -14.45
CA ARG A 474 24.37 12.07 -14.79
C ARG A 474 24.48 13.34 -15.61
N ARG A 475 25.30 14.31 -15.19
CA ARG A 475 25.70 15.42 -16.05
C ARG A 475 26.40 14.76 -17.25
N ARG A 476 25.87 14.93 -18.45
CA ARG A 476 26.63 14.62 -19.65
C ARG A 476 27.79 15.63 -19.66
N HIS A 477 29.00 15.15 -19.37
CA HIS A 477 30.16 15.93 -19.72
C HIS A 477 30.14 16.04 -21.24
N HIS A 478 29.77 17.21 -21.75
CA HIS A 478 30.14 17.55 -23.12
C HIS A 478 31.68 17.56 -23.12
N LYS A 479 32.27 16.52 -23.73
CA LYS A 479 33.67 16.63 -24.15
C LYS A 479 33.70 17.80 -25.14
N ARG A 480 34.37 18.86 -24.73
CA ARG A 480 34.83 19.90 -25.65
C ARG A 480 35.91 19.29 -26.53
#